data_2b29431f76873957589f100f81f1139a
#
_entry.id   2b29431f76873957589f100f81f1139a
#
_cell.length_a   1.000
_cell.length_b   1.000
_cell.length_c   1.000
_cell.angle_alpha   90.00
_cell.angle_beta   90.00
_cell.angle_gamma   90.00
#
_symmetry.space_group_name_H-M   'P 1'
#
loop_
_entity.id
_entity.type
_entity.pdbx_description
1 polymer ?
#
loop_
_entity_poly.entity_id
_entity_poly.type
_entity_poly.pdbx_seq_one_letter_code
_entity_poly.pdbx_strand_id
1 'polypeptide(L)'
;MNFYIEKHYSLWKDLKSNKSINDIKRKLIDSLKTVNYRFDHPENSHGIYEFLEFRDRQCKYVVNGQRIYEFLGYDWRLPLWNNDFIDFFENIPLRFKLNQNLYRETILDNDWGGVWRKIPINKSVVKPYSINLLRNLLKPLFFFSKKKMG
;
A
#
# COMPACT_ATOMS: atom_id res chain seq x y z
N MET A 1 -5.11 11.90 -5.63
CA MET A 1 -4.15 12.60 -4.74
C MET A 1 -4.61 12.68 -3.28
N ASN A 2 -5.83 13.15 -2.97
CA ASN A 2 -6.31 13.24 -1.58
C ASN A 2 -6.26 11.90 -0.83
N PHE A 3 -6.73 10.83 -1.43
CA PHE A 3 -6.68 9.49 -0.85
C PHE A 3 -5.25 9.05 -0.49
N TYR A 4 -4.28 9.32 -1.37
CA TYR A 4 -2.87 9.03 -1.12
C TYR A 4 -2.34 9.79 0.10
N ILE A 5 -2.63 11.08 0.18
CA ILE A 5 -2.22 11.93 1.31
C ILE A 5 -2.85 11.44 2.61
N GLU A 6 -4.14 11.11 2.58
CA GLU A 6 -4.84 10.61 3.76
C GLU A 6 -4.25 9.27 4.25
N LYS A 7 -3.90 8.38 3.32
CA LYS A 7 -3.31 7.08 3.66
C LYS A 7 -1.92 7.23 4.30
N HIS A 8 -1.05 8.08 3.75
CA HIS A 8 0.37 8.11 4.12
C HIS A 8 0.74 9.22 5.09
N TYR A 9 -0.06 10.29 5.17
CA TYR A 9 0.23 11.47 6.00
C TYR A 9 -0.81 11.69 7.11
N SER A 10 -1.74 10.75 7.33
CA SER A 10 -2.79 10.89 8.34
C SER A 10 -2.29 10.81 9.79
N LEU A 11 -1.13 10.20 10.01
CA LEU A 11 -0.54 10.10 11.35
C LEU A 11 0.04 11.43 11.86
N TRP A 12 0.26 12.39 10.99
CA TRP A 12 0.83 13.68 11.31
C TRP A 12 -0.27 14.71 11.64
N LYS A 13 -1.07 14.42 12.65
CA LYS A 13 -2.24 15.24 13.00
C LYS A 13 -1.89 16.70 13.24
N ASP A 14 -0.78 16.97 13.92
CA ASP A 14 -0.36 18.31 14.29
C ASP A 14 0.17 19.12 13.10
N LEU A 15 0.56 18.46 12.01
CA LEU A 15 1.00 19.08 10.76
C LEU A 15 -0.12 19.22 9.73
N LYS A 16 -1.34 18.81 10.07
CA LYS A 16 -2.49 18.75 9.16
C LYS A 16 -3.15 20.13 8.99
N SER A 17 -2.40 21.11 8.51
CA SER A 17 -2.94 22.39 8.04
C SER A 17 -3.26 22.35 6.55
N ASN A 18 -4.18 23.19 6.08
CA ASN A 18 -4.45 23.32 4.65
C ASN A 18 -3.20 23.70 3.86
N LYS A 19 -2.32 24.52 4.45
CA LYS A 19 -1.03 24.89 3.86
C LYS A 19 -0.14 23.65 3.68
N SER A 20 0.04 22.86 4.72
CA SER A 20 0.87 21.63 4.66
C SER A 20 0.35 20.63 3.63
N ILE A 21 -0.97 20.44 3.56
CA ILE A 21 -1.61 19.56 2.58
C ILE A 21 -1.35 20.06 1.15
N ASN A 22 -1.48 21.36 0.91
CA ASN A 22 -1.23 21.94 -0.41
C ASN A 22 0.25 21.86 -0.80
N ASP A 23 1.18 22.03 0.15
CA ASP A 23 2.60 21.89 -0.09
C ASP A 23 2.97 20.44 -0.43
N ILE A 24 2.39 19.46 0.26
CA ILE A 24 2.56 18.05 -0.06
C ILE A 24 2.02 17.75 -1.46
N LYS A 25 0.80 18.21 -1.79
CA LYS A 25 0.22 18.05 -3.13
C LYS A 25 1.12 18.60 -4.22
N ARG A 26 1.63 19.81 -4.03
CA ARG A 26 2.53 20.46 -4.98
C ARG A 26 3.79 19.59 -5.22
N LYS A 27 4.47 19.17 -4.14
CA LYS A 27 5.66 18.32 -4.23
C LYS A 27 5.38 16.98 -4.91
N LEU A 28 4.23 16.36 -4.67
CA LEU A 28 3.83 15.14 -5.34
C LEU A 28 3.60 15.37 -6.84
N ILE A 29 2.90 16.45 -7.21
CA ILE A 29 2.67 16.82 -8.60
C ILE A 29 3.99 17.13 -9.32
N ASP A 30 4.86 17.90 -8.69
CA ASP A 30 6.16 18.25 -9.29
C ASP A 30 7.02 17.00 -9.52
N SER A 31 6.95 16.03 -8.62
CA SER A 31 7.64 14.76 -8.80
C SER A 31 7.09 13.90 -9.95
N LEU A 32 5.78 13.98 -10.21
CA LEU A 32 5.18 13.30 -11.36
C LEU A 32 5.57 13.97 -12.68
N LYS A 33 5.73 15.30 -12.70
CA LYS A 33 6.23 16.03 -13.87
C LYS A 33 7.64 15.61 -14.25
N THR A 34 8.51 15.29 -13.29
CA THR A 34 9.89 14.85 -13.59
C THR A 34 9.96 13.55 -14.38
N VAL A 35 8.93 12.73 -14.34
CA VAL A 35 8.82 11.46 -15.10
C VAL A 35 7.91 11.59 -16.33
N ASN A 36 7.62 12.83 -16.76
CA ASN A 36 6.75 13.14 -17.90
C ASN A 36 5.37 12.47 -17.85
N TYR A 37 4.83 12.33 -16.63
CA TYR A 37 3.53 11.67 -16.45
C TYR A 37 2.40 12.52 -17.07
N ARG A 38 1.56 11.88 -17.89
CA ARG A 38 0.39 12.52 -18.50
C ARG A 38 -0.81 12.42 -17.57
N PHE A 39 -1.35 13.58 -17.20
CA PHE A 39 -2.52 13.70 -16.31
C PHE A 39 -3.86 13.71 -17.06
N ASP A 40 -3.83 13.72 -18.37
CA ASP A 40 -4.96 13.82 -19.28
C ASP A 40 -5.72 12.50 -19.48
N HIS A 41 -5.21 11.40 -18.90
CA HIS A 41 -5.77 10.07 -19.03
C HIS A 41 -6.21 9.54 -17.66
N PRO A 42 -7.47 9.74 -17.24
CA PRO A 42 -7.97 9.30 -15.92
C PRO A 42 -7.91 7.77 -15.75
N GLU A 43 -7.94 7.00 -16.84
CA GLU A 43 -7.75 5.54 -16.83
C GLU A 43 -6.38 5.13 -16.29
N ASN A 44 -5.37 6.01 -16.40
CA ASN A 44 -4.02 5.77 -15.93
C ASN A 44 -3.80 6.22 -14.47
N SER A 45 -4.85 6.63 -13.77
CA SER A 45 -4.75 7.11 -12.39
C SER A 45 -4.18 6.08 -11.41
N HIS A 46 -4.34 4.78 -11.71
CA HIS A 46 -3.71 3.70 -10.93
C HIS A 46 -2.17 3.73 -11.04
N GLY A 47 -1.62 4.03 -12.22
CA GLY A 47 -0.18 4.15 -12.42
C GLY A 47 0.43 5.30 -11.61
N ILE A 48 -0.29 6.44 -11.45
CA ILE A 48 0.13 7.52 -10.53
C ILE A 48 0.26 6.97 -9.10
N TYR A 49 -0.74 6.23 -8.67
CA TYR A 49 -0.77 5.69 -7.33
C TYR A 49 0.38 4.69 -7.12
N GLU A 50 0.57 3.77 -8.05
CA GLU A 50 1.65 2.77 -8.01
C GLU A 50 3.03 3.42 -7.99
N PHE A 51 3.26 4.41 -8.85
CA PHE A 51 4.52 5.16 -8.89
C PHE A 51 4.81 5.87 -7.56
N LEU A 52 3.83 6.55 -6.98
CA LEU A 52 4.01 7.24 -5.71
C LEU A 52 4.23 6.24 -4.55
N GLU A 53 3.51 5.12 -4.52
CA GLU A 53 3.73 4.04 -3.54
C GLU A 53 5.15 3.46 -3.67
N PHE A 54 5.58 3.20 -4.88
CA PHE A 54 6.92 2.68 -5.14
C PHE A 54 7.99 3.67 -4.66
N ARG A 55 7.92 4.92 -5.13
CA ARG A 55 8.93 5.93 -4.83
C ARG A 55 8.96 6.34 -3.36
N ASP A 56 7.82 6.63 -2.77
CA ASP A 56 7.77 7.24 -1.43
C ASP A 56 7.69 6.17 -0.33
N ARG A 57 6.87 5.15 -0.52
CA ARG A 57 6.73 4.10 0.50
C ARG A 57 7.80 3.03 0.35
N GLN A 58 7.95 2.43 -0.84
CA GLN A 58 8.86 1.30 -1.00
C GLN A 58 10.32 1.78 -0.95
N CYS A 59 10.71 2.73 -1.81
CA CYS A 59 12.09 3.19 -1.86
C CYS A 59 12.53 3.91 -0.58
N LYS A 60 11.74 4.90 -0.13
CA LYS A 60 12.17 5.76 0.98
C LYS A 60 11.93 5.15 2.35
N TYR A 61 10.84 4.40 2.54
CA TYR A 61 10.49 3.87 3.85
C TYR A 61 10.92 2.42 4.01
N VAL A 62 10.47 1.51 3.12
CA VAL A 62 10.75 0.08 3.28
C VAL A 62 12.23 -0.22 3.09
N VAL A 63 12.85 0.25 1.98
CA VAL A 63 14.27 0.01 1.70
C VAL A 63 15.15 0.65 2.76
N ASN A 64 14.89 1.90 3.14
CA ASN A 64 15.66 2.54 4.21
C ASN A 64 15.50 1.82 5.56
N GLY A 65 14.33 1.26 5.84
CA GLY A 65 14.12 0.45 7.04
C GLY A 65 14.97 -0.83 7.06
N GLN A 66 15.25 -1.41 5.88
CA GLN A 66 16.12 -2.61 5.78
C GLN A 66 17.59 -2.31 6.07
N ARG A 67 18.03 -1.06 5.97
CA ARG A 67 19.42 -0.67 6.27
C ARG A 67 19.82 -0.91 7.72
N ILE A 68 18.88 -1.17 8.61
CA ILE A 68 19.20 -1.62 9.98
C ILE A 68 19.99 -2.94 9.97
N TYR A 69 19.78 -3.80 8.97
CA TYR A 69 20.54 -5.04 8.83
C TYR A 69 22.00 -4.75 8.50
N GLU A 70 22.26 -3.79 7.60
CA GLU A 70 23.64 -3.33 7.29
C GLU A 70 24.34 -2.80 8.54
N PHE A 71 23.64 -1.99 9.33
CA PHE A 71 24.16 -1.46 10.59
C PHE A 71 24.52 -2.56 11.59
N LEU A 72 23.78 -3.67 11.57
CA LEU A 72 24.04 -4.83 12.42
C LEU A 72 25.03 -5.83 11.81
N GLY A 73 25.61 -5.53 10.64
CA GLY A 73 26.60 -6.38 9.97
C GLY A 73 25.99 -7.56 9.19
N TYR A 74 24.71 -7.50 8.87
CA TYR A 74 24.02 -8.53 8.07
C TYR A 74 23.84 -8.07 6.62
N ASP A 75 23.96 -9.02 5.70
CA ASP A 75 23.51 -8.85 4.32
C ASP A 75 22.00 -8.98 4.22
N TRP A 76 21.39 -8.19 3.33
CA TRP A 76 19.98 -8.30 3.02
C TRP A 76 19.74 -8.14 1.52
N ARG A 77 18.65 -8.71 1.04
CA ARG A 77 18.27 -8.67 -0.38
C ARG A 77 16.78 -8.45 -0.53
N LEU A 78 16.42 -7.82 -1.63
CA LEU A 78 15.04 -7.59 -2.04
C LEU A 78 14.76 -8.39 -3.32
N PRO A 79 14.36 -9.66 -3.23
CA PRO A 79 14.21 -10.51 -4.41
C PRO A 79 13.15 -10.00 -5.40
N LEU A 80 12.15 -9.25 -4.92
CA LEU A 80 11.10 -8.66 -5.75
C LEU A 80 11.50 -7.31 -6.38
N TRP A 81 12.74 -6.88 -6.22
CA TRP A 81 13.29 -5.64 -6.78
C TRP A 81 14.16 -5.90 -8.02
N ASN A 82 13.98 -7.04 -8.64
CA ASN A 82 14.54 -7.33 -9.95
C ASN A 82 13.77 -6.52 -11.01
N ASN A 83 14.48 -5.93 -11.99
CA ASN A 83 13.89 -5.12 -13.04
C ASN A 83 12.85 -5.91 -13.84
N ASP A 84 13.13 -7.16 -14.20
CA ASP A 84 12.19 -8.02 -14.94
C ASP A 84 10.88 -8.20 -14.19
N PHE A 85 10.95 -8.32 -12.85
CA PHE A 85 9.77 -8.46 -12.01
C PHE A 85 8.97 -7.15 -11.96
N ILE A 86 9.65 -6.02 -11.82
CA ILE A 86 9.01 -4.70 -11.81
C ILE A 86 8.35 -4.44 -13.16
N ASP A 87 9.08 -4.63 -14.26
CA ASP A 87 8.59 -4.44 -15.64
C ASP A 87 7.38 -5.35 -15.93
N PHE A 88 7.41 -6.59 -15.48
CA PHE A 88 6.27 -7.49 -15.58
C PHE A 88 5.04 -6.90 -14.87
N PHE A 89 5.19 -6.46 -13.61
CA PHE A 89 4.06 -5.92 -12.85
C PHE A 89 3.58 -4.56 -13.37
N GLU A 90 4.43 -3.74 -13.93
CA GLU A 90 4.02 -2.49 -14.59
C GLU A 90 3.12 -2.76 -15.80
N ASN A 91 3.43 -3.78 -16.57
CA ASN A 91 2.77 -4.08 -17.85
C ASN A 91 1.53 -4.97 -17.75
N ILE A 92 1.30 -5.66 -16.62
CA ILE A 92 0.09 -6.50 -16.50
C ILE A 92 -1.19 -5.65 -16.42
N PRO A 93 -2.28 -6.09 -17.04
CA PRO A 93 -3.57 -5.41 -16.95
C PRO A 93 -4.06 -5.24 -15.51
N LEU A 94 -4.67 -4.09 -15.23
CA LEU A 94 -5.14 -3.72 -13.88
C LEU A 94 -6.03 -4.79 -13.22
N ARG A 95 -6.85 -5.52 -14.02
CA ARG A 95 -7.71 -6.60 -13.50
C ARG A 95 -6.96 -7.68 -12.72
N PHE A 96 -5.70 -7.93 -13.10
CA PHE A 96 -4.85 -8.91 -12.41
C PHE A 96 -4.21 -8.35 -11.14
N LYS A 97 -4.00 -7.04 -11.08
CA LYS A 97 -3.49 -6.35 -9.89
C LYS A 97 -4.57 -6.19 -8.82
N LEU A 98 -5.81 -5.91 -9.24
CA LEU A 98 -6.94 -5.71 -8.33
C LEU A 98 -7.19 -6.95 -7.48
N ASN A 99 -7.43 -6.75 -6.18
CA ASN A 99 -7.73 -7.81 -5.21
C ASN A 99 -6.70 -8.94 -5.17
N GLN A 100 -5.48 -8.69 -5.69
CA GLN A 100 -4.43 -9.70 -5.81
C GLN A 100 -4.84 -10.90 -6.68
N ASN A 101 -5.62 -10.67 -7.74
CA ASN A 101 -6.18 -11.72 -8.54
C ASN A 101 -5.09 -12.62 -9.13
N LEU A 102 -4.07 -12.05 -9.78
CA LEU A 102 -2.95 -12.83 -10.32
C LEU A 102 -2.31 -13.73 -9.26
N TYR A 103 -1.99 -13.16 -8.10
CA TYR A 103 -1.36 -13.88 -7.00
C TYR A 103 -2.24 -15.05 -6.52
N ARG A 104 -3.53 -14.79 -6.35
CA ARG A 104 -4.49 -15.78 -5.87
C ARG A 104 -4.70 -16.91 -6.87
N GLU A 105 -4.90 -16.57 -8.14
CA GLU A 105 -5.08 -17.53 -9.21
C GLU A 105 -3.82 -18.42 -9.35
N THR A 106 -2.65 -17.81 -9.42
CA THR A 106 -1.37 -18.55 -9.54
C THR A 106 -1.16 -19.54 -8.38
N ILE A 107 -1.43 -19.11 -7.14
CA ILE A 107 -1.26 -19.96 -5.97
C ILE A 107 -2.29 -21.10 -5.95
N LEU A 108 -3.54 -20.82 -6.32
CA LEU A 108 -4.59 -21.83 -6.33
C LEU A 108 -4.42 -22.85 -7.46
N ASP A 109 -3.97 -22.40 -8.62
CA ASP A 109 -3.76 -23.27 -9.78
C ASP A 109 -2.58 -24.21 -9.57
N ASN A 110 -1.49 -23.71 -9.03
CA ASN A 110 -0.30 -24.52 -8.78
C ASN A 110 -0.40 -25.35 -7.50
N ASP A 111 -1.18 -24.89 -6.51
CA ASP A 111 -1.39 -25.56 -5.21
C ASP A 111 -0.13 -26.23 -4.62
N TRP A 112 0.99 -25.49 -4.65
CA TRP A 112 2.28 -26.00 -4.17
C TRP A 112 2.17 -26.55 -2.74
N GLY A 113 2.51 -27.81 -2.57
CA GLY A 113 2.41 -28.52 -1.29
C GLY A 113 0.99 -28.95 -0.91
N GLY A 114 -0.02 -28.77 -1.78
CA GLY A 114 -1.40 -29.22 -1.55
C GLY A 114 -2.13 -28.51 -0.41
N VAL A 115 -1.70 -27.30 -0.06
CA VAL A 115 -2.20 -26.55 1.12
C VAL A 115 -3.09 -25.37 0.75
N TRP A 116 -2.90 -24.76 -0.41
CA TRP A 116 -3.50 -23.49 -0.78
C TRP A 116 -4.99 -23.56 -1.05
N ARG A 117 -5.49 -24.68 -1.50
CA ARG A 117 -6.93 -24.94 -1.65
C ARG A 117 -7.63 -25.16 -0.32
N LYS A 118 -6.91 -25.57 0.73
CA LYS A 118 -7.43 -25.82 2.07
C LYS A 118 -7.37 -24.60 2.97
N ILE A 119 -6.34 -23.77 2.78
CA ILE A 119 -6.10 -22.56 3.61
C ILE A 119 -6.52 -21.34 2.81
N PRO A 120 -7.49 -20.54 3.28
CA PRO A 120 -7.93 -19.35 2.57
C PRO A 120 -6.82 -18.32 2.45
N ILE A 121 -6.49 -17.92 1.22
CA ILE A 121 -5.53 -16.85 0.95
C ILE A 121 -6.14 -15.52 1.33
N ASN A 122 -5.45 -14.75 2.19
CA ASN A 122 -5.86 -13.39 2.59
C ASN A 122 -7.33 -13.29 3.00
N LYS A 123 -7.75 -14.14 3.91
CA LYS A 123 -9.13 -14.13 4.40
C LYS A 123 -9.45 -12.79 5.08
N SER A 124 -10.26 -11.98 4.42
CA SER A 124 -10.67 -10.67 4.92
C SER A 124 -11.81 -10.72 5.95
N VAL A 125 -12.46 -11.87 6.10
CA VAL A 125 -13.66 -12.01 6.93
C VAL A 125 -13.34 -12.81 8.18
N VAL A 126 -13.46 -12.15 9.34
CA VAL A 126 -13.40 -12.81 10.64
C VAL A 126 -14.72 -13.57 10.86
N LYS A 127 -14.66 -14.86 11.07
CA LYS A 127 -15.83 -15.68 11.44
C LYS A 127 -15.76 -16.00 12.95
N PRO A 128 -16.87 -16.07 13.66
CA PRO A 128 -18.24 -15.89 13.19
C PRO A 128 -18.61 -14.42 12.92
N TYR A 129 -19.64 -14.21 12.10
CA TYR A 129 -20.13 -12.88 11.68
C TYR A 129 -20.49 -11.97 12.87
N SER A 130 -20.92 -12.57 13.99
CA SER A 130 -21.23 -11.87 15.25
C SER A 130 -20.03 -11.07 15.78
N ILE A 131 -18.80 -11.54 15.61
CA ILE A 131 -17.60 -10.82 16.02
C ILE A 131 -17.41 -9.55 15.20
N ASN A 132 -17.71 -9.57 13.90
CA ASN A 132 -17.64 -8.37 13.05
C ASN A 132 -18.72 -7.35 13.44
N LEU A 133 -19.92 -7.81 13.79
CA LEU A 133 -20.99 -6.95 14.26
C LEU A 133 -20.59 -6.28 15.57
N LEU A 134 -20.11 -7.06 16.55
CA LEU A 134 -19.63 -6.57 17.83
C LEU A 134 -18.47 -5.57 17.66
N ARG A 135 -17.50 -5.90 16.81
CA ARG A 135 -16.38 -5.00 16.48
C ARG A 135 -16.85 -3.68 15.90
N ASN A 136 -17.82 -3.70 14.97
CA ASN A 136 -18.34 -2.48 14.35
C ASN A 136 -19.15 -1.63 15.34
N LEU A 137 -19.88 -2.26 16.26
CA LEU A 137 -20.61 -1.57 17.34
C LEU A 137 -19.65 -0.94 18.35
N LEU A 138 -18.55 -1.63 18.69
CA LEU A 138 -17.58 -1.13 19.67
C LEU A 138 -16.57 -0.13 19.07
N LYS A 139 -16.39 -0.11 17.75
CA LYS A 139 -15.44 0.77 17.08
C LYS A 139 -15.60 2.26 17.44
N PRO A 140 -16.80 2.84 17.52
CA PRO A 140 -16.97 4.23 17.96
C PRO A 140 -16.46 4.50 19.37
N LEU A 141 -16.63 3.55 20.31
CA LEU A 141 -16.20 3.69 21.71
C LEU A 141 -14.68 3.84 21.81
N PHE A 142 -13.92 3.11 21.01
CA PHE A 142 -12.46 3.24 20.94
C PHE A 142 -11.99 4.53 20.30
N PHE A 143 -12.75 5.11 19.38
CA PHE A 143 -12.46 6.42 18.80
C PHE A 143 -12.65 7.56 19.81
N PHE A 144 -13.66 7.46 20.68
CA PHE A 144 -13.91 8.47 21.73
C PHE A 144 -12.89 8.39 22.87
N SER A 145 -12.41 7.20 23.22
CA SER A 145 -11.40 7.02 24.26
C SER A 145 -10.05 7.68 23.92
N LYS A 146 -9.63 7.65 22.66
CA LYS A 146 -8.39 8.32 22.21
C LYS A 146 -8.44 9.85 22.28
N LYS A 147 -9.64 10.44 22.31
CA LYS A 147 -9.81 11.90 22.37
C LYS A 147 -9.65 12.49 23.76
N LYS A 148 -9.68 11.64 24.82
CA LYS A 148 -9.55 12.06 26.22
C LYS A 148 -8.14 11.97 26.81
N MET A 149 -7.17 11.46 26.04
CA MET A 149 -5.77 11.31 26.47
C MET A 149 -4.79 12.17 25.67
N GLY A 150 -5.25 13.26 25.07
CA GLY A 150 -4.43 14.24 24.36
C GLY A 150 -4.73 15.66 24.81
#